data_02fb361e4fa4d3d661304a4ebf66eb98
#
_entry.id   02fb361e4fa4d3d661304a4ebf66eb98
#
_cell.length_a   1.000
_cell.length_b   1.000
_cell.length_c   1.000
_cell.angle_alpha   90.00
_cell.angle_beta   90.00
_cell.angle_gamma   90.00
#
_symmetry.space_group_name_H-M   'P 1'
#
loop_
_entity.id
_entity.type
_entity.pdbx_description
1 polymer ?
#
loop_
_entity_poly.entity_id
_entity_poly.type
_entity_poly.pdbx_seq_one_letter_code
_entity_poly.pdbx_strand_id
1 'polypeptide(L)'
;MSKYHFSYLFFFVFINCLQSQNLDYSILGLSKELTENANACIRNHEVVVNIKSQKSMTITTKRVVTVFNEYGQRHIGAVESYDKSQKIVSIEAQILNQMGSEIKKLKRKDFKDQSVADGISIYTDNRLLYLDYTPTQYPFTVVFTCVVETSNTAFIPGWYPLESYFLSVQNSSIKFSFPTEVGFKYKEYNFEGIAIEKEEKSNSLAFKAANLQAIKREDYAPSFTKFTPYVLFGMNKFHLEGVDGEADDWNKFGKWRFEKLVMGTDELPQESKDKIISLVGNEKDDLEKAKIVYKYVQDKTRYVSIQLGIGGWKPMLAKDVDRLGYGDCKALTNYTRSLLNAVGVESYYTSIYAGTDKVDFKEDFVSMQGNHIILAIPYNEKICWLECTSQTTPFGFLGNFTDDRFALMVKPEGGELIRTPQYSEIDNSQITKGNYTILSD
;
A
#
# COMPACT_ATOMS: atom_id res chain seq x y z
N MET A 1 -84.82 14.79 2.02
CA MET A 1 -84.11 13.87 1.12
C MET A 1 -82.62 14.23 1.16
N SER A 2 -81.89 13.51 2.02
CA SER A 2 -80.43 13.73 2.19
C SER A 2 -79.67 12.65 1.44
N LYS A 3 -78.79 13.07 0.52
CA LYS A 3 -77.95 12.14 -0.25
C LYS A 3 -76.57 12.03 0.49
N TYR A 4 -76.29 10.88 1.06
CA TYR A 4 -74.96 10.57 1.55
C TYR A 4 -74.07 10.12 0.38
N HIS A 5 -72.93 10.84 0.17
CA HIS A 5 -71.89 10.44 -0.73
C HIS A 5 -70.84 9.65 0.11
N PHE A 6 -70.72 8.35 -0.19
CA PHE A 6 -69.70 7.50 0.37
C PHE A 6 -68.47 7.60 -0.53
N SER A 7 -67.39 8.23 -0.01
CA SER A 7 -66.10 8.31 -0.70
C SER A 7 -65.22 7.12 -0.28
N TYR A 8 -64.99 6.19 -1.21
CA TYR A 8 -64.03 5.11 -0.99
C TYR A 8 -62.63 5.62 -1.18
N LEU A 9 -61.87 5.74 -0.08
CA LEU A 9 -60.41 6.04 -0.07
C LEU A 9 -59.69 4.71 -0.35
N PHE A 10 -59.20 4.51 -1.56
CA PHE A 10 -58.35 3.38 -1.93
C PHE A 10 -56.93 3.64 -1.39
N PHE A 11 -56.58 2.97 -0.30
CA PHE A 11 -55.20 2.95 0.24
C PHE A 11 -54.34 2.00 -0.60
N PHE A 12 -53.56 2.54 -1.55
CA PHE A 12 -52.53 1.78 -2.23
C PHE A 12 -51.36 1.56 -1.29
N VAL A 13 -51.33 0.39 -0.65
CA VAL A 13 -50.14 -0.07 0.07
C VAL A 13 -49.10 -0.49 -0.96
N PHE A 14 -48.12 0.36 -1.24
CA PHE A 14 -46.90 -0.04 -1.94
C PHE A 14 -46.12 -0.97 -1.04
N ILE A 15 -46.31 -2.26 -1.17
CA ILE A 15 -45.41 -3.28 -0.66
C ILE A 15 -44.17 -3.21 -1.55
N ASN A 16 -43.14 -2.47 -1.08
CA ASN A 16 -41.80 -2.64 -1.56
C ASN A 16 -41.35 -4.05 -1.19
N CYS A 17 -41.52 -4.99 -2.09
CA CYS A 17 -40.80 -6.25 -2.06
C CYS A 17 -39.32 -5.93 -2.26
N LEU A 18 -38.60 -5.69 -1.14
CA LEU A 18 -37.20 -5.97 -1.09
C LEU A 18 -37.01 -7.45 -1.35
N GLN A 19 -36.93 -7.82 -2.64
CA GLN A 19 -36.35 -9.10 -3.01
C GLN A 19 -34.90 -9.05 -2.53
N SER A 20 -34.67 -9.50 -1.29
CA SER A 20 -33.39 -10.06 -0.91
C SER A 20 -33.10 -11.17 -1.90
N GLN A 21 -32.27 -10.89 -2.91
CA GLN A 21 -31.68 -11.96 -3.70
C GLN A 21 -30.80 -12.74 -2.68
N ASN A 22 -31.41 -13.81 -2.12
CA ASN A 22 -30.66 -14.87 -1.48
C ASN A 22 -29.82 -15.50 -2.59
N LEU A 23 -28.62 -14.96 -2.81
CA LEU A 23 -27.58 -15.63 -3.58
C LEU A 23 -27.39 -16.97 -2.89
N ASP A 24 -27.74 -18.04 -3.57
CA ASP A 24 -27.49 -19.40 -3.10
C ASP A 24 -25.96 -19.63 -3.10
N TYR A 25 -25.37 -19.54 -1.89
CA TYR A 25 -23.94 -19.80 -1.70
C TYR A 25 -23.64 -21.28 -1.47
N SER A 26 -24.54 -22.17 -1.83
CA SER A 26 -24.28 -23.60 -1.93
C SER A 26 -23.14 -23.87 -2.91
N ILE A 27 -22.27 -24.84 -2.60
CA ILE A 27 -21.21 -25.27 -3.51
C ILE A 27 -21.79 -25.82 -4.83
N LEU A 28 -22.98 -26.34 -4.84
CA LEU A 28 -23.67 -26.87 -6.03
C LEU A 28 -23.91 -25.78 -7.10
N GLY A 29 -23.94 -24.52 -6.72
CA GLY A 29 -24.06 -23.37 -7.63
C GLY A 29 -22.74 -22.95 -8.28
N LEU A 30 -21.60 -23.63 -8.02
CA LEU A 30 -20.31 -23.35 -8.66
C LEU A 30 -20.13 -24.22 -9.90
N SER A 31 -19.68 -23.58 -10.98
CA SER A 31 -19.25 -24.31 -12.18
C SER A 31 -17.97 -25.07 -11.94
N LYS A 32 -17.72 -26.12 -12.75
CA LYS A 32 -16.49 -26.92 -12.66
C LYS A 32 -15.23 -26.06 -12.90
N GLU A 33 -15.31 -25.11 -13.83
CA GLU A 33 -14.21 -24.23 -14.19
C GLU A 33 -13.75 -23.35 -13.01
N LEU A 34 -14.67 -22.99 -12.10
CA LEU A 34 -14.34 -22.20 -10.91
C LEU A 34 -13.82 -23.04 -9.74
N THR A 35 -14.00 -24.35 -9.79
CA THR A 35 -13.47 -25.27 -8.76
C THR A 35 -12.15 -25.90 -9.18
N GLU A 36 -11.89 -25.98 -10.48
CA GLU A 36 -10.68 -26.57 -11.03
C GLU A 36 -9.46 -25.73 -10.66
N ASN A 37 -8.42 -26.35 -10.12
CA ASN A 37 -7.17 -25.73 -9.70
C ASN A 37 -7.33 -24.63 -8.62
N ALA A 38 -8.47 -24.55 -7.95
CA ALA A 38 -8.74 -23.56 -6.92
C ALA A 38 -8.71 -24.18 -5.52
N ASN A 39 -8.10 -23.47 -4.57
CA ASN A 39 -8.19 -23.76 -3.14
C ASN A 39 -9.37 -23.00 -2.50
N ALA A 40 -9.80 -21.91 -3.14
CA ALA A 40 -10.96 -21.12 -2.77
C ALA A 40 -11.55 -20.42 -4.00
N CYS A 41 -12.81 -19.99 -3.89
CA CYS A 41 -13.50 -19.17 -4.90
C CYS A 41 -14.09 -17.92 -4.26
N ILE A 42 -13.78 -16.76 -4.79
CA ILE A 42 -14.49 -15.52 -4.50
C ILE A 42 -15.84 -15.60 -5.23
N ARG A 43 -16.93 -15.83 -4.49
CA ARG A 43 -18.30 -15.88 -5.03
C ARG A 43 -18.80 -14.49 -5.40
N ASN A 44 -18.46 -13.52 -4.58
CA ASN A 44 -18.72 -12.11 -4.80
C ASN A 44 -17.70 -11.25 -4.04
N HIS A 45 -17.09 -10.31 -4.74
CA HIS A 45 -16.32 -9.23 -4.12
C HIS A 45 -16.82 -7.91 -4.69
N GLU A 46 -17.58 -7.18 -3.91
CA GLU A 46 -18.12 -5.88 -4.27
C GLU A 46 -17.53 -4.82 -3.34
N VAL A 47 -16.91 -3.81 -3.95
CA VAL A 47 -16.42 -2.62 -3.25
C VAL A 47 -17.16 -1.40 -3.78
N VAL A 48 -17.77 -0.63 -2.88
CA VAL A 48 -18.46 0.63 -3.21
C VAL A 48 -17.73 1.76 -2.48
N VAL A 49 -17.18 2.70 -3.25
CA VAL A 49 -16.45 3.85 -2.75
C VAL A 49 -17.25 5.11 -3.01
N ASN A 50 -17.64 5.79 -1.96
CA ASN A 50 -18.31 7.08 -2.05
C ASN A 50 -17.36 8.19 -1.56
N ILE A 51 -16.78 8.93 -2.49
CA ILE A 51 -15.95 10.09 -2.22
C ILE A 51 -16.89 11.29 -2.03
N LYS A 52 -16.96 11.79 -0.79
CA LYS A 52 -17.83 12.94 -0.45
C LYS A 52 -17.15 14.28 -0.70
N SER A 53 -15.82 14.32 -0.51
CA SER A 53 -14.99 15.49 -0.71
C SER A 53 -13.51 15.12 -0.73
N GLN A 54 -12.62 16.08 -0.91
CA GLN A 54 -11.17 15.89 -0.74
C GLN A 54 -10.77 15.24 0.60
N LYS A 55 -11.57 15.40 1.65
CA LYS A 55 -11.26 14.96 3.04
C LYS A 55 -12.21 13.90 3.57
N SER A 56 -13.03 13.30 2.73
CA SER A 56 -14.03 12.36 3.23
C SER A 56 -14.40 11.33 2.18
N MET A 57 -14.23 10.07 2.55
CA MET A 57 -14.55 8.92 1.73
C MET A 57 -15.17 7.82 2.59
N THR A 58 -16.17 7.13 2.06
CA THR A 58 -16.76 5.93 2.66
C THR A 58 -16.50 4.75 1.74
N ILE A 59 -16.02 3.65 2.29
CA ILE A 59 -15.76 2.39 1.57
C ILE A 59 -16.66 1.32 2.15
N THR A 60 -17.45 0.68 1.32
CA THR A 60 -18.29 -0.48 1.70
C THR A 60 -17.77 -1.69 0.95
N THR A 61 -17.40 -2.72 1.68
CA THR A 61 -16.91 -3.98 1.13
C THR A 61 -17.88 -5.10 1.47
N LYS A 62 -18.28 -5.88 0.46
CA LYS A 62 -18.94 -7.17 0.62
C LYS A 62 -18.11 -8.23 -0.08
N ARG A 63 -17.60 -9.20 0.70
CA ARG A 63 -16.76 -10.28 0.20
C ARG A 63 -17.33 -11.63 0.61
N VAL A 64 -17.53 -12.50 -0.36
CA VAL A 64 -18.04 -13.85 -0.15
C VAL A 64 -17.04 -14.83 -0.72
N VAL A 65 -16.48 -15.70 0.11
CA VAL A 65 -15.46 -16.67 -0.30
C VAL A 65 -15.87 -18.06 0.14
N THR A 66 -15.94 -18.98 -0.83
CA THR A 66 -16.06 -20.42 -0.57
C THR A 66 -14.65 -21.01 -0.51
N VAL A 67 -14.33 -21.63 0.61
CA VAL A 67 -13.02 -22.24 0.90
C VAL A 67 -13.15 -23.76 0.70
N PHE A 68 -12.36 -24.33 -0.23
CA PHE A 68 -12.46 -25.74 -0.61
C PHE A 68 -11.62 -26.68 0.25
N ASN A 69 -10.48 -26.18 0.76
CA ASN A 69 -9.52 -26.93 1.56
C ASN A 69 -8.73 -26.00 2.48
N GLU A 70 -7.82 -26.54 3.28
CA GLU A 70 -7.01 -25.79 4.24
C GLU A 70 -6.15 -24.70 3.60
N TYR A 71 -5.62 -24.91 2.40
CA TYR A 71 -4.80 -23.94 1.67
C TYR A 71 -5.62 -22.70 1.23
N GLY A 72 -6.95 -22.87 1.11
CA GLY A 72 -7.86 -21.79 0.75
C GLY A 72 -8.18 -20.82 1.88
N GLN A 73 -7.91 -21.15 3.15
CA GLN A 73 -8.26 -20.30 4.30
C GLN A 73 -7.60 -18.91 4.22
N ARG A 74 -6.37 -18.83 3.72
CA ARG A 74 -5.64 -17.55 3.54
C ARG A 74 -6.35 -16.55 2.61
N HIS A 75 -7.30 -17.00 1.80
CA HIS A 75 -8.05 -16.17 0.86
C HIS A 75 -9.38 -15.63 1.40
N ILE A 76 -9.75 -15.96 2.64
CA ILE A 76 -11.01 -15.48 3.26
C ILE A 76 -11.09 -13.94 3.20
N GLY A 77 -10.02 -13.25 3.60
CA GLY A 77 -9.94 -11.79 3.51
C GLY A 77 -10.94 -11.06 4.42
N ALA A 78 -11.42 -11.70 5.49
CA ALA A 78 -12.30 -11.07 6.48
C ALA A 78 -11.47 -10.30 7.52
N VAL A 79 -10.85 -9.22 7.08
CA VAL A 79 -9.96 -8.36 7.86
C VAL A 79 -10.13 -6.92 7.42
N GLU A 80 -10.03 -5.99 8.37
CA GLU A 80 -10.03 -4.55 8.08
C GLU A 80 -9.06 -3.83 9.01
N SER A 81 -8.28 -2.91 8.42
CA SER A 81 -7.39 -2.02 9.17
C SER A 81 -8.12 -0.76 9.61
N TYR A 82 -7.64 -0.16 10.70
CA TYR A 82 -8.12 1.13 11.16
C TYR A 82 -7.04 1.86 11.97
N ASP A 83 -7.17 3.18 12.02
CA ASP A 83 -6.31 4.08 12.78
C ASP A 83 -7.12 5.32 13.22
N LYS A 84 -6.44 6.45 13.46
CA LYS A 84 -7.11 7.71 13.83
C LYS A 84 -7.79 8.41 12.66
N SER A 85 -7.33 8.17 11.42
CA SER A 85 -7.87 8.76 10.19
C SER A 85 -8.91 7.86 9.51
N GLN A 86 -8.95 6.57 9.90
CA GLN A 86 -9.81 5.53 9.32
C GLN A 86 -10.63 4.82 10.40
N LYS A 87 -11.95 4.92 10.32
CA LYS A 87 -12.88 4.34 11.29
C LYS A 87 -13.71 3.22 10.67
N ILE A 88 -13.69 2.04 11.29
CA ILE A 88 -14.64 0.96 10.97
C ILE A 88 -16.00 1.32 11.58
N VAL A 89 -16.98 1.62 10.72
CA VAL A 89 -18.36 1.94 11.11
C VAL A 89 -19.12 0.68 11.46
N SER A 90 -19.02 -0.35 10.60
CA SER A 90 -19.60 -1.66 10.82
C SER A 90 -18.68 -2.75 10.28
N ILE A 91 -18.67 -3.90 10.93
CA ILE A 91 -17.98 -5.11 10.49
C ILE A 91 -18.75 -6.32 10.99
N GLU A 92 -19.04 -7.25 10.09
CA GLU A 92 -19.72 -8.50 10.43
C GLU A 92 -19.31 -9.63 9.48
N ALA A 93 -19.48 -10.87 9.91
CA ALA A 93 -19.29 -12.04 9.08
C ALA A 93 -20.35 -13.11 9.36
N GLN A 94 -20.63 -13.94 8.35
CA GLN A 94 -21.44 -15.14 8.48
C GLN A 94 -20.61 -16.32 7.94
N ILE A 95 -20.69 -17.44 8.63
CA ILE A 95 -20.12 -18.71 8.18
C ILE A 95 -21.24 -19.60 7.74
N LEU A 96 -21.13 -20.10 6.51
CA LEU A 96 -22.12 -21.00 5.91
C LEU A 96 -21.48 -22.37 5.65
N ASN A 97 -22.28 -23.42 5.78
CA ASN A 97 -21.86 -24.78 5.40
C ASN A 97 -21.85 -24.96 3.88
N GLN A 98 -21.48 -26.15 3.40
CA GLN A 98 -21.44 -26.50 1.97
C GLN A 98 -22.79 -26.32 1.23
N MET A 99 -23.91 -26.36 1.96
CA MET A 99 -25.27 -26.20 1.39
C MET A 99 -25.74 -24.74 1.42
N GLY A 100 -24.92 -23.79 1.91
CA GLY A 100 -25.27 -22.37 2.04
C GLY A 100 -26.06 -22.03 3.31
N SER A 101 -26.26 -22.99 4.23
CA SER A 101 -26.96 -22.73 5.49
C SER A 101 -26.03 -22.10 6.54
N GLU A 102 -26.53 -21.12 7.30
CA GLU A 102 -25.75 -20.43 8.33
C GLU A 102 -25.32 -21.36 9.45
N ILE A 103 -24.02 -21.42 9.74
CA ILE A 103 -23.43 -22.09 10.91
C ILE A 103 -23.24 -21.12 12.05
N LYS A 104 -22.75 -19.91 11.72
CA LYS A 104 -22.36 -18.91 12.71
C LYS A 104 -22.48 -17.50 12.15
N LYS A 105 -23.00 -16.57 12.95
CA LYS A 105 -22.99 -15.13 12.68
C LYS A 105 -22.08 -14.43 13.68
N LEU A 106 -21.20 -13.56 13.16
CA LEU A 106 -20.21 -12.82 13.95
C LEU A 106 -20.42 -11.32 13.75
N LYS A 107 -20.38 -10.59 14.84
CA LYS A 107 -20.46 -9.13 14.88
C LYS A 107 -19.11 -8.57 15.33
N ARG A 108 -18.94 -7.25 15.31
CA ARG A 108 -17.68 -6.56 15.67
C ARG A 108 -17.01 -7.14 16.94
N LYS A 109 -17.75 -7.42 18.00
CA LYS A 109 -17.21 -7.96 19.26
C LYS A 109 -16.57 -9.35 19.15
N ASP A 110 -16.89 -10.07 18.08
CA ASP A 110 -16.43 -11.44 17.83
C ASP A 110 -15.16 -11.47 16.95
N PHE A 111 -14.75 -10.32 16.39
CA PHE A 111 -13.50 -10.16 15.68
C PHE A 111 -12.36 -9.94 16.67
N LYS A 112 -11.19 -10.47 16.34
CA LYS A 112 -9.95 -10.18 17.08
C LYS A 112 -9.44 -8.81 16.69
N ASP A 113 -9.00 -8.05 17.69
CA ASP A 113 -8.45 -6.71 17.55
C ASP A 113 -6.96 -6.75 17.92
N GLN A 114 -6.09 -6.46 16.95
CA GLN A 114 -4.66 -6.56 17.14
C GLN A 114 -3.95 -5.32 16.60
N SER A 115 -2.90 -4.85 17.29
CA SER A 115 -1.98 -3.88 16.75
C SER A 115 -1.20 -4.50 15.57
N VAL A 116 -1.01 -3.73 14.51
CA VAL A 116 -0.20 -4.16 13.35
C VAL A 116 1.26 -4.01 13.73
N ALA A 117 1.79 -5.01 14.43
CA ALA A 117 3.23 -5.13 14.64
C ALA A 117 3.84 -5.79 13.40
N ASP A 118 4.53 -5.00 12.59
CA ASP A 118 5.23 -5.47 11.39
C ASP A 118 6.58 -6.14 11.69
N GLY A 119 6.91 -6.31 12.99
CA GLY A 119 8.18 -6.83 13.48
C GLY A 119 9.33 -5.83 13.39
N ILE A 120 9.10 -4.64 12.85
CA ILE A 120 10.08 -3.57 12.62
C ILE A 120 9.67 -2.30 13.38
N SER A 121 8.38 -1.95 13.36
CA SER A 121 7.86 -0.76 14.05
C SER A 121 7.63 -1.04 15.54
N ILE A 122 8.25 -0.23 16.40
CA ILE A 122 8.06 -0.31 17.86
C ILE A 122 6.70 0.27 18.26
N TYR A 123 6.29 1.35 17.58
CA TYR A 123 5.01 2.02 17.81
C TYR A 123 4.30 2.29 16.48
N THR A 124 3.03 1.85 16.41
CA THR A 124 2.11 2.16 15.31
C THR A 124 0.72 2.36 15.88
N ASP A 125 -0.06 3.28 15.33
CA ASP A 125 -1.50 3.45 15.63
C ASP A 125 -2.39 2.59 14.73
N ASN A 126 -1.80 1.87 13.77
CA ASN A 126 -2.52 0.94 12.92
C ASN A 126 -2.96 -0.30 13.70
N ARG A 127 -4.22 -0.65 13.57
CA ARG A 127 -4.83 -1.84 14.15
C ARG A 127 -5.58 -2.63 13.09
N LEU A 128 -5.77 -3.92 13.35
CA LEU A 128 -6.57 -4.81 12.52
C LEU A 128 -7.71 -5.41 13.33
N LEU A 129 -8.91 -5.40 12.75
CA LEU A 129 -9.97 -6.33 13.13
C LEU A 129 -9.98 -7.48 12.12
N TYR A 130 -9.83 -8.71 12.60
CA TYR A 130 -9.83 -9.89 11.74
C TYR A 130 -10.68 -11.02 12.29
N LEU A 131 -11.22 -11.81 11.36
CA LEU A 131 -11.97 -13.02 11.67
C LEU A 131 -10.99 -14.13 12.08
N ASP A 132 -11.11 -14.58 13.32
CA ASP A 132 -10.42 -15.77 13.83
C ASP A 132 -11.41 -16.94 13.85
N TYR A 133 -11.38 -17.77 12.79
CA TYR A 133 -12.28 -18.89 12.63
C TYR A 133 -11.53 -20.16 12.20
N THR A 134 -11.66 -21.20 13.00
CA THR A 134 -11.13 -22.54 12.69
C THR A 134 -12.27 -23.40 12.16
N PRO A 135 -12.26 -23.80 10.89
CA PRO A 135 -13.31 -24.63 10.31
C PRO A 135 -13.23 -26.09 10.81
N THR A 136 -14.36 -26.71 10.97
CA THR A 136 -14.46 -28.14 11.30
C THR A 136 -14.64 -29.01 10.05
N GLN A 137 -15.09 -28.42 8.95
CA GLN A 137 -15.35 -29.11 7.68
C GLN A 137 -15.09 -28.19 6.47
N TYR A 138 -14.77 -28.81 5.34
CA TYR A 138 -14.65 -28.19 4.04
C TYR A 138 -15.63 -28.86 3.06
N PRO A 139 -16.14 -28.14 2.06
CA PRO A 139 -16.04 -26.69 1.91
C PRO A 139 -16.96 -25.93 2.87
N PHE A 140 -16.61 -24.68 3.13
CA PHE A 140 -17.46 -23.70 3.84
C PHE A 140 -17.37 -22.34 3.16
N THR A 141 -18.32 -21.45 3.44
CA THR A 141 -18.35 -20.11 2.85
C THR A 141 -18.34 -19.05 3.95
N VAL A 142 -17.54 -18.01 3.75
CA VAL A 142 -17.53 -16.81 4.59
C VAL A 142 -18.15 -15.67 3.82
N VAL A 143 -19.19 -15.05 4.40
CA VAL A 143 -19.77 -13.78 3.94
C VAL A 143 -19.27 -12.69 4.87
N PHE A 144 -18.47 -11.77 4.37
CA PHE A 144 -17.90 -10.66 5.12
C PHE A 144 -18.45 -9.34 4.59
N THR A 145 -18.83 -8.44 5.50
CA THR A 145 -19.23 -7.06 5.18
C THR A 145 -18.54 -6.09 6.11
N CYS A 146 -18.04 -5.00 5.54
CA CYS A 146 -17.39 -3.93 6.28
C CYS A 146 -17.74 -2.57 5.70
N VAL A 147 -17.94 -1.57 6.56
CA VAL A 147 -18.08 -0.17 6.18
C VAL A 147 -17.03 0.65 6.92
N VAL A 148 -16.22 1.38 6.15
CA VAL A 148 -15.15 2.22 6.63
C VAL A 148 -15.43 3.67 6.23
N GLU A 149 -15.21 4.60 7.16
CA GLU A 149 -15.11 6.03 6.88
C GLU A 149 -13.68 6.50 7.11
N THR A 150 -13.14 7.25 6.15
CA THR A 150 -11.78 7.79 6.25
C THR A 150 -11.70 9.22 5.75
N SER A 151 -10.84 10.01 6.41
CA SER A 151 -10.40 11.31 5.92
C SER A 151 -9.16 11.21 5.02
N ASN A 152 -8.47 10.06 5.03
CA ASN A 152 -7.22 9.82 4.31
C ASN A 152 -7.49 9.41 2.85
N THR A 153 -7.87 10.36 2.01
CA THR A 153 -8.24 10.14 0.60
C THR A 153 -7.05 10.05 -0.35
N ALA A 154 -5.83 10.21 0.16
CA ALA A 154 -4.61 9.95 -0.61
C ALA A 154 -4.47 8.47 -1.01
N PHE A 155 -5.19 7.56 -0.33
CA PHE A 155 -5.21 6.13 -0.60
C PHE A 155 -6.59 5.67 -1.01
N ILE A 156 -6.80 5.51 -2.31
CA ILE A 156 -8.02 4.93 -2.87
C ILE A 156 -7.74 3.46 -3.18
N PRO A 157 -8.60 2.52 -2.76
CA PRO A 157 -8.37 1.10 -3.02
C PRO A 157 -8.33 0.83 -4.52
N GLY A 158 -7.29 0.14 -5.00
CA GLY A 158 -7.23 -0.41 -6.36
C GLY A 158 -8.18 -1.59 -6.53
N TRP A 159 -8.51 -1.92 -7.77
CA TRP A 159 -9.32 -3.09 -8.08
C TRP A 159 -8.47 -4.16 -8.79
N TYR A 160 -8.42 -5.32 -8.18
CA TYR A 160 -7.66 -6.49 -8.63
C TYR A 160 -8.65 -7.66 -8.69
N PRO A 161 -9.34 -7.87 -9.83
CA PRO A 161 -10.35 -8.95 -9.91
C PRO A 161 -9.74 -10.34 -9.69
N LEU A 162 -8.50 -10.57 -10.10
CA LEU A 162 -7.69 -11.73 -9.71
C LEU A 162 -6.66 -11.28 -8.67
N GLU A 163 -6.73 -11.81 -7.45
CA GLU A 163 -5.92 -11.36 -6.32
C GLU A 163 -4.71 -12.27 -6.04
N SER A 164 -4.80 -13.55 -6.41
CA SER A 164 -3.78 -14.54 -6.05
C SER A 164 -3.87 -15.81 -6.89
N TYR A 165 -2.81 -16.62 -6.83
CA TYR A 165 -2.80 -17.99 -7.36
C TYR A 165 -3.76 -18.92 -6.60
N PHE A 166 -4.29 -19.93 -7.28
CA PHE A 166 -5.23 -20.94 -6.76
C PHE A 166 -6.53 -20.36 -6.18
N LEU A 167 -6.92 -19.19 -6.67
CA LEU A 167 -8.13 -18.47 -6.28
C LEU A 167 -8.95 -18.13 -7.53
N SER A 168 -10.11 -18.71 -7.69
CA SER A 168 -11.04 -18.38 -8.76
C SER A 168 -12.00 -17.28 -8.33
N VAL A 169 -12.66 -16.63 -9.30
CA VAL A 169 -13.57 -15.51 -9.03
C VAL A 169 -14.84 -15.67 -9.82
N GLN A 170 -15.97 -15.81 -9.14
CA GLN A 170 -17.28 -15.84 -9.77
C GLN A 170 -17.75 -14.44 -10.14
N ASN A 171 -17.66 -13.47 -9.21
CA ASN A 171 -17.97 -12.07 -9.46
C ASN A 171 -17.03 -11.16 -8.67
N SER A 172 -16.49 -10.13 -9.33
CA SER A 172 -15.76 -9.03 -8.69
C SER A 172 -16.19 -7.71 -9.30
N SER A 173 -16.45 -6.71 -8.48
CA SER A 173 -16.82 -5.36 -8.93
C SER A 173 -16.34 -4.29 -8.01
N ILE A 174 -16.07 -3.11 -8.58
CA ILE A 174 -15.83 -1.88 -7.84
C ILE A 174 -16.67 -0.76 -8.43
N LYS A 175 -17.25 0.08 -7.56
CA LYS A 175 -18.09 1.21 -7.96
C LYS A 175 -17.65 2.47 -7.21
N PHE A 176 -17.56 3.57 -7.94
CA PHE A 176 -17.25 4.87 -7.40
C PHE A 176 -18.38 5.86 -7.64
N SER A 177 -18.62 6.72 -6.63
CA SER A 177 -19.30 8.01 -6.80
C SER A 177 -18.39 9.10 -6.25
N PHE A 178 -18.27 10.22 -6.97
CA PHE A 178 -17.33 11.30 -6.64
C PHE A 178 -17.82 12.65 -7.13
N PRO A 179 -17.47 13.75 -6.43
CA PRO A 179 -17.65 15.10 -6.95
C PRO A 179 -16.61 15.38 -8.05
N THR A 180 -17.02 16.09 -9.10
CA THR A 180 -16.14 16.37 -10.26
C THR A 180 -14.92 17.23 -9.91
N GLU A 181 -15.04 18.09 -8.90
CA GLU A 181 -14.00 19.02 -8.46
C GLU A 181 -12.77 18.37 -7.78
N VAL A 182 -12.85 17.10 -7.38
CA VAL A 182 -11.70 16.39 -6.77
C VAL A 182 -10.69 15.93 -7.82
N GLY A 183 -11.05 15.96 -9.11
CA GLY A 183 -10.18 15.49 -10.18
C GLY A 183 -9.94 13.99 -10.08
N PHE A 184 -11.02 13.20 -9.96
CA PHE A 184 -10.95 11.74 -9.92
C PHE A 184 -10.34 11.20 -11.21
N LYS A 185 -9.44 10.22 -11.08
CA LYS A 185 -8.72 9.58 -12.19
C LYS A 185 -8.54 8.10 -11.96
N TYR A 186 -8.34 7.36 -13.03
CA TYR A 186 -8.05 5.93 -12.97
C TYR A 186 -7.13 5.51 -14.12
N LYS A 187 -6.50 4.33 -13.99
CA LYS A 187 -5.67 3.71 -15.02
C LYS A 187 -5.86 2.21 -15.02
N GLU A 188 -6.13 1.68 -16.20
CA GLU A 188 -6.35 0.26 -16.48
C GLU A 188 -5.03 -0.40 -16.89
N TYR A 189 -4.78 -1.62 -16.42
CA TYR A 189 -3.59 -2.41 -16.74
C TYR A 189 -3.97 -3.85 -17.06
N ASN A 190 -3.37 -4.42 -18.10
CA ASN A 190 -3.45 -5.83 -18.52
C ASN A 190 -4.89 -6.33 -18.75
N PHE A 191 -5.71 -5.57 -19.44
CA PHE A 191 -7.10 -5.96 -19.74
C PHE A 191 -7.23 -6.90 -20.94
N GLU A 192 -6.15 -7.12 -21.70
CA GLU A 192 -6.16 -7.94 -22.90
C GLU A 192 -6.60 -9.37 -22.60
N GLY A 193 -7.58 -9.87 -23.36
CA GLY A 193 -8.09 -11.26 -23.27
C GLY A 193 -9.00 -11.55 -22.08
N ILE A 194 -9.36 -10.56 -21.26
CA ILE A 194 -10.29 -10.72 -20.13
C ILE A 194 -11.50 -9.81 -20.33
N ALA A 195 -12.70 -10.40 -20.24
CA ALA A 195 -13.94 -9.65 -20.35
C ALA A 195 -14.19 -8.84 -19.07
N ILE A 196 -14.02 -7.51 -19.17
CA ILE A 196 -14.30 -6.56 -18.10
C ILE A 196 -15.37 -5.58 -18.57
N GLU A 197 -16.47 -5.52 -17.84
CA GLU A 197 -17.53 -4.55 -18.04
C GLU A 197 -17.13 -3.22 -17.37
N LYS A 198 -17.32 -2.09 -18.07
CA LYS A 198 -17.07 -0.75 -17.57
C LYS A 198 -18.28 0.14 -17.79
N GLU A 199 -18.70 0.85 -16.76
CA GLU A 199 -19.70 1.90 -16.82
C GLU A 199 -19.08 3.21 -16.31
N GLU A 200 -19.08 4.25 -17.15
CA GLU A 200 -18.52 5.55 -16.81
C GLU A 200 -19.51 6.67 -17.03
N LYS A 201 -19.65 7.56 -16.04
CA LYS A 201 -20.45 8.77 -16.08
C LYS A 201 -19.65 9.94 -15.51
N SER A 202 -20.13 11.15 -15.62
CA SER A 202 -19.43 12.35 -15.14
C SER A 202 -19.03 12.33 -13.67
N ASN A 203 -19.74 11.61 -12.82
CA ASN A 203 -19.56 11.54 -11.37
C ASN A 203 -19.59 10.11 -10.80
N SER A 204 -19.48 9.10 -11.66
CA SER A 204 -19.42 7.72 -11.23
C SER A 204 -18.65 6.85 -12.23
N LEU A 205 -18.04 5.79 -11.70
CA LEU A 205 -17.29 4.79 -12.46
C LEU A 205 -17.52 3.41 -11.84
N ALA A 206 -17.72 2.40 -12.68
CA ALA A 206 -17.81 1.03 -12.21
C ALA A 206 -17.05 0.08 -13.15
N PHE A 207 -16.42 -0.92 -12.54
CA PHE A 207 -15.82 -2.06 -13.23
C PHE A 207 -16.40 -3.34 -12.68
N LYS A 208 -16.54 -4.36 -13.56
CA LYS A 208 -17.00 -5.68 -13.18
C LYS A 208 -16.33 -6.76 -14.03
N ALA A 209 -15.92 -7.84 -13.37
CA ALA A 209 -15.42 -9.06 -14.01
C ALA A 209 -16.14 -10.27 -13.42
N ALA A 210 -16.30 -11.32 -14.22
CA ALA A 210 -16.98 -12.53 -13.79
C ALA A 210 -16.31 -13.79 -14.37
N ASN A 211 -16.50 -14.92 -13.68
CA ASN A 211 -16.07 -16.25 -14.11
C ASN A 211 -14.59 -16.38 -14.45
N LEU A 212 -13.73 -15.79 -13.61
CA LEU A 212 -12.29 -15.87 -13.76
C LEU A 212 -11.76 -17.16 -13.12
N GLN A 213 -11.09 -17.99 -13.91
CA GLN A 213 -10.52 -19.26 -13.44
C GLN A 213 -9.30 -19.04 -12.56
N ALA A 214 -9.02 -20.00 -11.68
CA ALA A 214 -7.84 -19.97 -10.85
C ALA A 214 -6.56 -20.19 -11.69
N ILE A 215 -5.56 -19.35 -11.44
CA ILE A 215 -4.23 -19.47 -12.06
C ILE A 215 -3.34 -20.32 -11.14
N LYS A 216 -2.68 -21.33 -11.71
CA LYS A 216 -1.63 -22.09 -11.02
C LYS A 216 -0.35 -21.27 -10.95
N ARG A 217 0.38 -21.42 -9.85
CA ARG A 217 1.72 -20.86 -9.74
C ARG A 217 2.70 -21.67 -10.57
N GLU A 218 3.51 -20.98 -11.35
CA GLU A 218 4.66 -21.53 -12.05
C GLU A 218 5.95 -21.00 -11.40
N ASP A 219 6.97 -21.83 -11.38
CA ASP A 219 8.28 -21.40 -10.88
C ASP A 219 8.88 -20.38 -11.85
N TYR A 220 9.52 -19.37 -11.29
CA TYR A 220 10.10 -18.24 -12.04
C TYR A 220 9.09 -17.36 -12.82
N ALA A 221 7.79 -17.51 -12.56
CA ALA A 221 6.79 -16.60 -13.11
C ALA A 221 7.06 -15.15 -12.66
N PRO A 222 6.77 -14.15 -13.51
CA PRO A 222 6.83 -12.74 -13.10
C PRO A 222 5.84 -12.46 -11.97
N SER A 223 5.99 -11.31 -11.31
CA SER A 223 5.02 -10.85 -10.30
C SER A 223 3.60 -10.88 -10.84
N PHE A 224 2.66 -11.34 -10.03
CA PHE A 224 1.26 -11.62 -10.42
C PHE A 224 0.59 -10.44 -11.13
N THR A 225 0.86 -9.21 -10.68
CA THR A 225 0.35 -7.96 -11.28
C THR A 225 0.98 -7.59 -12.62
N LYS A 226 2.01 -8.31 -13.10
CA LYS A 226 2.60 -8.06 -14.43
C LYS A 226 1.75 -8.63 -15.57
N PHE A 227 0.86 -9.59 -15.28
CA PHE A 227 0.04 -10.26 -16.29
C PHE A 227 -1.46 -10.40 -15.93
N THR A 228 -1.86 -10.01 -14.72
CA THR A 228 -3.28 -10.01 -14.32
C THR A 228 -3.88 -8.61 -14.43
N PRO A 229 -5.19 -8.49 -14.75
CA PRO A 229 -5.84 -7.19 -14.87
C PRO A 229 -5.97 -6.48 -13.54
N TYR A 230 -5.79 -5.18 -13.55
CA TYR A 230 -6.10 -4.33 -12.40
C TYR A 230 -6.35 -2.88 -12.81
N VAL A 231 -6.99 -2.13 -11.91
CA VAL A 231 -7.22 -0.69 -12.07
C VAL A 231 -6.70 0.03 -10.83
N LEU A 232 -5.93 1.09 -11.07
CA LEU A 232 -5.56 2.04 -10.04
C LEU A 232 -6.49 3.24 -10.08
N PHE A 233 -6.82 3.78 -8.93
CA PHE A 233 -7.66 4.97 -8.77
C PHE A 233 -6.95 6.02 -7.95
N GLY A 234 -7.25 7.29 -8.22
CA GLY A 234 -6.66 8.42 -7.53
C GLY A 234 -7.47 9.69 -7.69
N MET A 235 -7.04 10.73 -7.00
CA MET A 235 -7.58 12.08 -7.12
C MET A 235 -6.45 13.08 -7.28
N ASN A 236 -6.70 14.15 -8.02
CA ASN A 236 -5.75 15.26 -8.07
C ASN A 236 -5.73 16.03 -6.74
N LYS A 237 -6.90 16.21 -6.11
CA LYS A 237 -7.03 16.82 -4.78
C LYS A 237 -7.26 15.74 -3.75
N PHE A 238 -6.32 15.55 -2.82
CA PHE A 238 -6.34 14.50 -1.82
C PHE A 238 -6.00 15.02 -0.42
N HIS A 239 -6.23 14.21 0.58
CA HIS A 239 -5.92 14.50 1.99
C HIS A 239 -5.13 13.35 2.60
N LEU A 240 -4.03 13.67 3.28
CA LEU A 240 -3.12 12.73 3.93
C LEU A 240 -2.88 13.14 5.37
N GLU A 241 -3.43 12.40 6.35
CA GLU A 241 -3.16 12.57 7.78
C GLU A 241 -3.18 14.05 8.26
N GLY A 242 -4.22 14.80 7.87
CA GLY A 242 -4.36 16.21 8.24
C GLY A 242 -3.75 17.20 7.23
N VAL A 243 -3.07 16.73 6.17
CA VAL A 243 -2.40 17.57 5.18
C VAL A 243 -3.11 17.48 3.83
N ASP A 244 -3.52 18.65 3.29
CA ASP A 244 -4.11 18.73 1.95
C ASP A 244 -3.03 18.66 0.88
N GLY A 245 -3.35 17.97 -0.22
CA GLY A 245 -2.51 17.89 -1.41
C GLY A 245 -3.29 18.11 -2.68
N GLU A 246 -2.59 18.65 -3.70
CA GLU A 246 -3.08 18.74 -5.07
C GLU A 246 -1.92 18.50 -6.04
N ALA A 247 -2.06 17.45 -6.88
CA ALA A 247 -1.07 17.11 -7.88
C ALA A 247 -1.69 16.28 -9.02
N ASP A 248 -1.41 16.64 -10.26
CA ASP A 248 -1.84 15.92 -11.46
C ASP A 248 -0.65 15.29 -12.21
N ASP A 249 0.58 15.67 -11.86
CA ASP A 249 1.84 15.11 -12.36
C ASP A 249 2.86 14.85 -11.25
N TRP A 250 3.94 14.11 -11.55
CA TRP A 250 4.98 13.75 -10.59
C TRP A 250 5.81 14.95 -10.13
N ASN A 251 5.95 15.98 -10.96
CA ASN A 251 6.66 17.20 -10.58
C ASN A 251 5.91 17.94 -9.47
N LYS A 252 4.60 18.19 -9.66
CA LYS A 252 3.76 18.82 -8.64
C LYS A 252 3.63 17.96 -7.39
N PHE A 253 3.55 16.63 -7.54
CA PHE A 253 3.47 15.71 -6.40
C PHE A 253 4.75 15.75 -5.55
N GLY A 254 5.92 15.75 -6.19
CA GLY A 254 7.21 15.88 -5.49
C GLY A 254 7.35 17.25 -4.80
N LYS A 255 6.93 18.34 -5.48
CA LYS A 255 6.91 19.68 -4.88
C LYS A 255 6.02 19.72 -3.64
N TRP A 256 4.79 19.18 -3.72
CA TRP A 256 3.92 19.05 -2.55
C TRP A 256 4.58 18.26 -1.41
N ARG A 257 5.20 17.11 -1.71
CA ARG A 257 5.93 16.32 -0.70
C ARG A 257 7.03 17.12 -0.05
N PHE A 258 7.82 17.84 -0.84
CA PHE A 258 8.88 18.68 -0.30
C PHE A 258 8.31 19.76 0.62
N GLU A 259 7.39 20.58 0.13
CA GLU A 259 6.86 21.74 0.86
C GLU A 259 6.06 21.35 2.12
N LYS A 260 5.30 20.24 2.07
CA LYS A 260 4.40 19.86 3.16
C LYS A 260 4.99 18.85 4.14
N LEU A 261 5.90 18.01 3.69
CA LEU A 261 6.41 16.91 4.51
C LEU A 261 7.90 17.05 4.85
N VAL A 262 8.73 17.54 3.92
CA VAL A 262 10.20 17.53 4.11
C VAL A 262 10.74 18.87 4.58
N MET A 263 10.26 19.98 4.01
CA MET A 263 10.73 21.34 4.33
C MET A 263 10.62 21.65 5.82
N GLY A 264 11.68 22.22 6.40
CA GLY A 264 11.74 22.59 7.81
C GLY A 264 11.96 21.41 8.78
N THR A 265 12.28 20.22 8.27
CA THR A 265 12.62 19.06 9.12
C THR A 265 14.13 18.82 9.24
N ASP A 266 14.95 19.62 8.56
CA ASP A 266 16.39 19.47 8.39
C ASP A 266 17.25 20.38 9.29
N GLU A 267 16.63 21.09 10.24
CA GLU A 267 17.37 21.92 11.20
C GLU A 267 18.26 21.07 12.11
N LEU A 268 19.54 21.43 12.18
CA LEU A 268 20.54 20.82 13.07
C LEU A 268 21.03 21.83 14.12
N PRO A 269 21.37 21.37 15.34
CA PRO A 269 22.11 22.18 16.32
C PRO A 269 23.45 22.66 15.74
N GLN A 270 23.90 23.86 16.14
CA GLN A 270 25.16 24.39 15.65
C GLN A 270 26.35 23.49 16.00
N GLU A 271 26.35 22.93 17.21
CA GLU A 271 27.36 21.97 17.66
C GLU A 271 27.49 20.76 16.70
N SER A 272 26.35 20.23 16.22
CA SER A 272 26.34 19.10 15.29
C SER A 272 26.86 19.49 13.91
N LYS A 273 26.56 20.72 13.45
CA LYS A 273 27.13 21.27 12.21
C LYS A 273 28.65 21.43 12.32
N ASP A 274 29.11 22.03 13.40
CA ASP A 274 30.57 22.28 13.64
C ASP A 274 31.31 20.94 13.72
N LYS A 275 30.72 19.95 14.39
CA LYS A 275 31.27 18.60 14.49
C LYS A 275 31.44 17.93 13.14
N ILE A 276 30.41 17.94 12.29
CA ILE A 276 30.48 17.26 10.99
C ILE A 276 31.42 18.00 10.03
N ILE A 277 31.45 19.34 10.07
CA ILE A 277 32.37 20.15 9.30
C ILE A 277 33.82 19.83 9.73
N SER A 278 34.10 19.74 11.03
CA SER A 278 35.41 19.35 11.55
C SER A 278 35.82 17.93 11.14
N LEU A 279 34.87 16.99 11.11
CA LEU A 279 35.13 15.61 10.72
C LEU A 279 35.50 15.49 9.24
N VAL A 280 34.80 16.23 8.37
CA VAL A 280 35.09 16.32 6.93
C VAL A 280 36.37 17.05 6.66
N GLY A 281 36.71 18.04 7.48
CA GLY A 281 37.99 18.80 7.41
C GLY A 281 38.17 19.55 6.09
N ASN A 282 39.27 19.30 5.40
CA ASN A 282 39.64 19.99 4.15
C ASN A 282 39.26 19.20 2.88
N GLU A 283 38.47 18.12 3.01
CA GLU A 283 38.05 17.32 1.85
C GLU A 283 37.26 18.20 0.85
N LYS A 284 37.58 18.04 -0.43
CA LYS A 284 36.98 18.83 -1.53
C LYS A 284 36.02 18.02 -2.38
N ASP A 285 36.27 16.72 -2.47
CA ASP A 285 35.40 15.84 -3.26
C ASP A 285 34.08 15.56 -2.54
N ASP A 286 32.98 15.81 -3.19
CA ASP A 286 31.65 15.70 -2.58
C ASP A 286 31.25 14.24 -2.24
N LEU A 287 31.73 13.23 -3.00
CA LEU A 287 31.51 11.84 -2.66
C LEU A 287 32.34 11.40 -1.44
N GLU A 288 33.59 11.86 -1.33
CA GLU A 288 34.42 11.55 -0.14
C GLU A 288 33.85 12.24 1.11
N LYS A 289 33.37 13.50 1.01
CA LYS A 289 32.60 14.13 2.09
C LYS A 289 31.37 13.29 2.47
N ALA A 290 30.60 12.87 1.46
CA ALA A 290 29.39 12.07 1.67
C ALA A 290 29.70 10.73 2.33
N LYS A 291 30.79 10.08 2.00
CA LYS A 291 31.26 8.83 2.59
C LYS A 291 31.60 8.98 4.08
N ILE A 292 32.27 10.10 4.44
CA ILE A 292 32.57 10.45 5.83
C ILE A 292 31.26 10.65 6.61
N VAL A 293 30.33 11.43 6.06
CA VAL A 293 29.02 11.69 6.67
C VAL A 293 28.23 10.40 6.82
N TYR A 294 28.19 9.56 5.79
CA TYR A 294 27.47 8.28 5.81
C TYR A 294 28.00 7.35 6.92
N LYS A 295 29.33 7.21 7.01
CA LYS A 295 29.96 6.44 8.08
C LYS A 295 29.62 6.99 9.47
N TYR A 296 29.66 8.33 9.64
CA TYR A 296 29.25 8.96 10.90
C TYR A 296 27.80 8.63 11.27
N VAL A 297 26.86 8.65 10.30
CA VAL A 297 25.47 8.30 10.54
C VAL A 297 25.33 6.83 10.92
N GLN A 298 26.02 5.93 10.22
CA GLN A 298 26.02 4.49 10.53
C GLN A 298 26.49 4.20 11.96
N ASP A 299 27.54 4.90 12.41
CA ASP A 299 28.11 4.69 13.74
C ASP A 299 27.28 5.33 14.86
N LYS A 300 26.59 6.42 14.55
CA LYS A 300 25.82 7.20 15.53
C LYS A 300 24.40 6.69 15.71
N THR A 301 23.78 6.15 14.66
CA THR A 301 22.34 5.91 14.65
C THR A 301 21.99 4.44 14.51
N ARG A 302 20.74 4.11 14.82
CA ARG A 302 20.14 2.80 14.58
C ARG A 302 18.74 2.97 14.01
N TYR A 303 18.30 1.98 13.25
CA TYR A 303 16.95 1.95 12.72
C TYR A 303 15.93 1.64 13.83
N VAL A 304 14.95 2.52 13.99
CA VAL A 304 13.80 2.33 14.87
C VAL A 304 12.58 2.93 14.16
N SER A 305 11.61 2.10 13.81
CA SER A 305 10.40 2.56 13.13
C SER A 305 9.34 2.99 14.16
N ILE A 306 8.84 4.22 13.97
CA ILE A 306 7.69 4.81 14.69
C ILE A 306 6.75 5.39 13.63
N GLN A 307 5.54 4.82 13.52
CA GLN A 307 4.55 5.16 12.49
C GLN A 307 3.26 5.65 13.15
N LEU A 308 3.19 6.96 13.47
CA LEU A 308 2.05 7.57 14.15
C LEU A 308 1.49 8.73 13.32
N GLY A 309 0.28 8.59 12.78
CA GLY A 309 -0.39 9.60 11.97
C GLY A 309 0.52 10.15 10.88
N ILE A 310 0.64 11.48 10.76
CA ILE A 310 1.49 12.10 9.73
C ILE A 310 2.98 11.71 9.85
N GLY A 311 3.45 11.28 11.04
CA GLY A 311 4.81 10.74 11.22
C GLY A 311 5.07 9.45 10.43
N GLY A 312 4.03 8.78 9.94
CA GLY A 312 4.15 7.72 8.94
C GLY A 312 4.66 8.22 7.58
N TRP A 313 4.59 9.53 7.31
CA TRP A 313 4.89 10.15 6.01
C TRP A 313 5.91 11.28 6.10
N LYS A 314 5.87 12.06 7.18
CA LYS A 314 6.78 13.16 7.47
C LYS A 314 7.97 12.65 8.27
N PRO A 315 9.21 12.99 7.90
CA PRO A 315 10.38 12.60 8.67
C PRO A 315 10.40 13.26 10.06
N MET A 316 10.95 12.55 11.04
CA MET A 316 11.37 13.13 12.33
C MET A 316 12.34 14.29 12.09
N LEU A 317 12.31 15.31 12.95
CA LEU A 317 13.24 16.43 12.86
C LEU A 317 14.69 15.96 12.97
N ALA A 318 15.57 16.47 12.12
CA ALA A 318 16.99 16.09 12.11
C ALA A 318 17.66 16.29 13.49
N LYS A 319 17.30 17.37 14.20
CA LYS A 319 17.80 17.64 15.58
C LYS A 319 17.37 16.58 16.60
N ASP A 320 16.19 15.96 16.41
CA ASP A 320 15.74 14.90 17.32
C ASP A 320 16.43 13.58 17.00
N VAL A 321 16.67 13.26 15.73
CA VAL A 321 17.50 12.11 15.32
C VAL A 321 18.91 12.27 15.86
N ASP A 322 19.49 13.47 15.74
CA ASP A 322 20.81 13.80 16.24
C ASP A 322 20.95 13.55 17.75
N ARG A 323 19.95 13.99 18.52
CA ARG A 323 19.91 13.85 19.99
C ARG A 323 19.62 12.42 20.43
N LEU A 324 18.71 11.70 19.73
CA LEU A 324 18.20 10.39 20.17
C LEU A 324 19.01 9.21 19.61
N GLY A 325 19.75 9.41 18.50
CA GLY A 325 20.53 8.37 17.84
C GLY A 325 19.70 7.27 17.19
N TYR A 326 18.44 7.55 16.79
CA TYR A 326 17.62 6.60 16.06
C TYR A 326 16.57 7.29 15.18
N GLY A 327 16.03 6.53 14.24
CA GLY A 327 14.91 6.95 13.40
C GLY A 327 14.53 5.86 12.39
N ASP A 328 13.42 6.07 11.72
CA ASP A 328 12.99 5.22 10.60
C ASP A 328 13.68 5.64 9.28
N CYS A 329 13.33 5.02 8.16
CA CYS A 329 13.91 5.33 6.85
C CYS A 329 13.79 6.82 6.51
N LYS A 330 12.64 7.44 6.79
CA LYS A 330 12.40 8.88 6.55
C LYS A 330 13.34 9.75 7.40
N ALA A 331 13.42 9.43 8.67
CA ALA A 331 14.18 10.17 9.66
C ALA A 331 15.68 10.08 9.41
N LEU A 332 16.22 8.87 9.19
CA LEU A 332 17.65 8.66 8.97
C LEU A 332 18.11 9.25 7.62
N THR A 333 17.30 9.10 6.57
CA THR A 333 17.59 9.71 5.27
C THR A 333 17.59 11.25 5.35
N ASN A 334 16.59 11.84 6.02
CA ASN A 334 16.53 13.28 6.21
C ASN A 334 17.68 13.80 7.09
N TYR A 335 18.04 13.07 8.14
CA TYR A 335 19.18 13.42 8.99
C TYR A 335 20.51 13.38 8.20
N THR A 336 20.72 12.33 7.39
CA THR A 336 21.88 12.23 6.50
C THR A 336 21.93 13.41 5.52
N ARG A 337 20.80 13.75 4.89
CA ARG A 337 20.65 14.91 4.01
C ARG A 337 21.00 16.22 4.72
N SER A 338 20.56 16.38 5.96
CA SER A 338 20.81 17.58 6.75
C SER A 338 22.30 17.76 7.08
N LEU A 339 23.01 16.68 7.38
CA LEU A 339 24.45 16.69 7.62
C LEU A 339 25.24 16.95 6.33
N LEU A 340 24.82 16.37 5.20
CA LEU A 340 25.40 16.62 3.88
C LEU A 340 25.27 18.10 3.48
N ASN A 341 24.09 18.68 3.70
CA ASN A 341 23.85 20.10 3.50
C ASN A 341 24.83 20.98 4.33
N ALA A 342 25.11 20.60 5.58
CA ALA A 342 26.02 21.34 6.45
C ALA A 342 27.47 21.35 5.93
N VAL A 343 27.87 20.36 5.11
CA VAL A 343 29.20 20.28 4.47
C VAL A 343 29.18 20.64 2.97
N GLY A 344 28.05 21.20 2.49
CA GLY A 344 27.90 21.70 1.12
C GLY A 344 27.70 20.62 0.07
N VAL A 345 27.25 19.43 0.43
CA VAL A 345 26.93 18.34 -0.50
C VAL A 345 25.44 18.31 -0.78
N GLU A 346 25.07 18.47 -2.05
CA GLU A 346 23.68 18.39 -2.53
C GLU A 346 23.17 16.95 -2.46
N SER A 347 21.97 16.77 -1.93
CA SER A 347 21.34 15.44 -1.87
C SER A 347 19.81 15.53 -1.79
N TYR A 348 19.13 14.50 -2.30
CA TYR A 348 17.67 14.49 -2.44
C TYR A 348 17.03 13.30 -1.75
N TYR A 349 16.02 13.59 -0.94
CA TYR A 349 15.11 12.64 -0.33
C TYR A 349 14.31 11.90 -1.40
N THR A 350 14.41 10.58 -1.47
CA THR A 350 13.85 9.80 -2.58
C THR A 350 12.95 8.68 -2.09
N SER A 351 11.69 8.68 -2.56
CA SER A 351 10.72 7.60 -2.28
C SER A 351 10.85 6.47 -3.25
N ILE A 352 10.78 5.23 -2.74
CA ILE A 352 10.95 4.02 -3.52
C ILE A 352 10.11 2.87 -2.95
N TYR A 353 9.81 1.84 -3.75
CA TYR A 353 9.38 0.55 -3.22
C TYR A 353 10.60 -0.27 -2.80
N ALA A 354 10.62 -0.73 -1.57
CA ALA A 354 11.62 -1.64 -1.05
C ALA A 354 11.06 -3.05 -0.92
N GLY A 355 11.95 -4.05 -1.09
CA GLY A 355 11.61 -5.46 -0.98
C GLY A 355 12.25 -6.28 -2.10
N THR A 356 12.12 -7.60 -2.02
CA THR A 356 12.65 -8.54 -3.02
C THR A 356 11.93 -8.48 -4.36
N ASP A 357 10.64 -8.11 -4.34
CA ASP A 357 9.86 -7.87 -5.55
C ASP A 357 10.21 -6.49 -6.13
N LYS A 358 10.66 -6.48 -7.39
CA LYS A 358 10.98 -5.23 -8.09
C LYS A 358 9.69 -4.56 -8.56
N VAL A 359 9.23 -3.59 -7.78
CA VAL A 359 8.03 -2.81 -8.08
C VAL A 359 8.44 -1.39 -8.46
N ASP A 360 8.06 -0.97 -9.66
CA ASP A 360 8.28 0.39 -10.14
C ASP A 360 7.21 1.36 -9.65
N PHE A 361 7.60 2.62 -9.41
CA PHE A 361 6.63 3.71 -9.46
C PHE A 361 5.97 3.73 -10.85
N LYS A 362 4.66 3.87 -10.88
CA LYS A 362 3.91 3.98 -12.14
C LYS A 362 4.10 5.37 -12.71
N GLU A 363 4.89 5.48 -13.78
CA GLU A 363 5.25 6.77 -14.40
C GLU A 363 4.02 7.53 -14.89
N ASP A 364 3.03 6.80 -15.37
CA ASP A 364 1.80 7.29 -15.99
C ASP A 364 0.61 7.42 -15.02
N PHE A 365 0.84 7.22 -13.70
CA PHE A 365 -0.22 7.30 -12.69
C PHE A 365 0.26 7.91 -11.38
N VAL A 366 0.02 9.20 -11.22
CA VAL A 366 0.41 9.95 -10.01
C VAL A 366 -0.51 9.61 -8.84
N SER A 367 0.09 9.06 -7.77
CA SER A 367 -0.59 8.68 -6.52
C SER A 367 0.43 8.53 -5.40
N MET A 368 -0.04 8.27 -4.17
CA MET A 368 0.85 7.85 -3.09
C MET A 368 1.42 6.48 -3.41
N GLN A 369 2.72 6.42 -3.68
CA GLN A 369 3.46 5.19 -4.00
C GLN A 369 4.75 5.13 -3.18
N GLY A 370 5.31 3.90 -3.06
CA GLY A 370 6.51 3.63 -2.29
C GLY A 370 6.23 3.28 -0.83
N ASN A 371 7.12 2.51 -0.24
CA ASN A 371 7.08 2.08 1.16
C ASN A 371 8.40 2.35 1.89
N HIS A 372 9.37 2.99 1.21
CA HIS A 372 10.71 3.23 1.73
C HIS A 372 11.30 4.55 1.24
N ILE A 373 12.35 5.00 1.92
CA ILE A 373 13.08 6.23 1.59
C ILE A 373 14.57 5.95 1.55
N ILE A 374 15.21 6.39 0.48
CA ILE A 374 16.66 6.38 0.26
C ILE A 374 17.16 7.77 -0.09
N LEU A 375 18.46 7.96 -0.19
CA LEU A 375 19.07 9.25 -0.51
C LEU A 375 19.77 9.21 -1.88
N ALA A 376 19.54 10.22 -2.69
CA ALA A 376 20.18 10.43 -3.98
C ALA A 376 21.20 11.59 -3.87
N ILE A 377 22.43 11.37 -4.30
CA ILE A 377 23.51 12.38 -4.35
C ILE A 377 23.93 12.54 -5.81
N PRO A 378 23.62 13.66 -6.48
CA PRO A 378 24.13 13.96 -7.82
C PRO A 378 25.66 14.10 -7.79
N TYR A 379 26.35 13.42 -8.74
CA TYR A 379 27.78 13.52 -8.87
C TYR A 379 28.22 13.15 -10.29
N ASN A 380 28.86 14.08 -11.01
CA ASN A 380 29.43 13.89 -12.34
C ASN A 380 28.43 13.21 -13.33
N GLU A 381 27.26 13.80 -13.52
CA GLU A 381 26.18 13.31 -14.40
C GLU A 381 25.60 11.93 -13.99
N LYS A 382 25.95 11.44 -12.83
CA LYS A 382 25.45 10.21 -12.23
C LYS A 382 24.82 10.49 -10.87
N ILE A 383 24.19 9.49 -10.30
CA ILE A 383 23.67 9.56 -8.94
C ILE A 383 24.33 8.48 -8.10
N CYS A 384 24.93 8.89 -7.00
CA CYS A 384 25.31 7.99 -5.92
C CYS A 384 24.11 7.79 -4.98
N TRP A 385 23.76 6.56 -4.72
CA TRP A 385 22.60 6.20 -3.92
C TRP A 385 23.03 5.70 -2.55
N LEU A 386 22.33 6.12 -1.49
CA LEU A 386 22.60 5.67 -0.13
C LEU A 386 21.36 5.03 0.50
N GLU A 387 21.57 3.85 1.07
CA GLU A 387 20.63 3.18 1.97
C GLU A 387 20.96 3.64 3.42
N CYS A 388 20.16 4.54 3.96
CA CYS A 388 20.46 5.18 5.24
C CYS A 388 20.02 4.38 6.49
N THR A 389 19.34 3.25 6.30
CA THR A 389 18.75 2.46 7.41
C THR A 389 19.68 1.38 7.94
N SER A 390 20.73 1.06 7.21
CA SER A 390 21.67 -0.03 7.52
C SER A 390 23.00 0.49 8.08
N GLN A 391 23.46 -0.07 9.19
CA GLN A 391 24.78 0.22 9.77
C GLN A 391 25.93 -0.47 9.03
N THR A 392 25.64 -1.39 8.11
CA THR A 392 26.63 -2.27 7.45
C THR A 392 26.63 -2.20 5.94
N THR A 393 25.59 -1.63 5.31
CA THR A 393 25.55 -1.49 3.86
C THR A 393 26.70 -0.58 3.38
N PRO A 394 27.51 -1.02 2.40
CA PRO A 394 28.58 -0.22 1.86
C PRO A 394 28.07 1.10 1.23
N PHE A 395 28.86 2.14 1.29
CA PHE A 395 28.58 3.41 0.65
C PHE A 395 28.37 3.22 -0.87
N GLY A 396 27.28 3.78 -1.42
CA GLY A 396 26.95 3.68 -2.85
C GLY A 396 26.33 2.37 -3.31
N PHE A 397 26.03 1.45 -2.38
CA PHE A 397 25.43 0.15 -2.71
C PHE A 397 24.02 0.01 -2.11
N LEU A 398 23.04 -0.39 -2.92
CA LEU A 398 21.65 -0.57 -2.50
C LEU A 398 21.25 -2.04 -2.26
N GLY A 399 22.07 -3.00 -2.74
CA GLY A 399 21.71 -4.42 -2.73
C GLY A 399 20.48 -4.71 -3.59
N ASN A 400 19.80 -5.84 -3.34
CA ASN A 400 18.58 -6.24 -4.03
C ASN A 400 17.30 -5.66 -3.40
N PHE A 401 17.44 -4.83 -2.36
CA PHE A 401 16.31 -4.31 -1.61
C PHE A 401 15.65 -3.10 -2.29
N THR A 402 16.45 -2.26 -2.96
CA THR A 402 15.99 -1.03 -3.63
C THR A 402 16.65 -0.80 -5.00
N ASP A 403 17.32 -1.79 -5.58
CA ASP A 403 17.92 -1.73 -6.92
C ASP A 403 16.87 -1.87 -8.04
N ASP A 404 17.24 -1.45 -9.25
CA ASP A 404 16.55 -1.69 -10.53
C ASP A 404 15.05 -1.39 -10.51
N ARG A 405 14.66 -0.21 -10.03
CA ARG A 405 13.28 0.26 -10.03
C ARG A 405 13.17 1.77 -10.10
N PHE A 406 12.04 2.27 -10.61
CA PHE A 406 11.75 3.70 -10.58
C PHE A 406 11.45 4.17 -9.16
N ALA A 407 12.02 5.32 -8.82
CA ALA A 407 11.87 6.02 -7.56
C ALA A 407 11.54 7.49 -7.80
N LEU A 408 10.86 8.14 -6.86
CA LEU A 408 10.55 9.56 -6.91
C LEU A 408 11.56 10.36 -6.10
N MET A 409 12.45 11.06 -6.77
CA MET A 409 13.35 12.04 -6.18
C MET A 409 12.59 13.33 -5.88
N VAL A 410 12.60 13.77 -4.62
CA VAL A 410 11.85 14.93 -4.11
C VAL A 410 12.77 16.12 -4.00
N LYS A 411 12.56 17.12 -4.85
CA LYS A 411 13.33 18.36 -4.93
C LYS A 411 12.49 19.57 -4.49
N PRO A 412 13.09 20.70 -4.11
CA PRO A 412 12.37 21.95 -3.84
C PRO A 412 11.50 22.43 -5.01
N GLU A 413 12.02 22.30 -6.24
CA GLU A 413 11.36 22.70 -7.48
C GLU A 413 10.32 21.71 -8.00
N GLY A 414 10.37 20.44 -7.55
CA GLY A 414 9.42 19.41 -8.01
C GLY A 414 9.89 17.99 -7.78
N GLY A 415 9.15 17.02 -8.33
CA GLY A 415 9.50 15.61 -8.30
C GLY A 415 10.03 15.12 -9.64
N GLU A 416 10.97 14.18 -9.59
CA GLU A 416 11.55 13.53 -10.77
C GLU A 416 11.58 12.02 -10.56
N LEU A 417 11.03 11.27 -11.52
CA LEU A 417 11.14 9.81 -11.52
C LEU A 417 12.48 9.40 -12.12
N ILE A 418 13.21 8.58 -11.39
CA ILE A 418 14.54 8.14 -11.80
C ILE A 418 14.74 6.67 -11.42
N ARG A 419 15.46 5.93 -12.27
CA ARG A 419 15.73 4.52 -12.02
C ARG A 419 16.96 4.34 -11.16
N THR A 420 16.87 3.50 -10.13
CA THR A 420 18.02 3.07 -9.32
C THR A 420 18.92 2.10 -10.10
N PRO A 421 20.20 1.94 -9.71
CA PRO A 421 21.13 1.08 -10.42
C PRO A 421 20.63 -0.35 -10.57
N GLN A 422 20.91 -0.94 -11.72
CA GLN A 422 20.77 -2.37 -11.96
C GLN A 422 22.13 -3.02 -11.74
N TYR A 423 22.23 -3.93 -10.78
CA TYR A 423 23.46 -4.68 -10.52
C TYR A 423 23.52 -5.96 -11.36
N SER A 424 24.70 -6.25 -11.87
CA SER A 424 25.00 -7.50 -12.56
C SER A 424 25.53 -8.57 -11.60
N GLU A 425 25.74 -9.77 -12.11
CA GLU A 425 26.39 -10.87 -11.36
C GLU A 425 27.82 -10.50 -10.91
N ILE A 426 28.52 -9.64 -11.68
CA ILE A 426 29.87 -9.19 -11.32
C ILE A 426 29.84 -8.31 -10.07
N ASP A 427 28.85 -7.40 -9.98
CA ASP A 427 28.68 -6.52 -8.83
C ASP A 427 28.33 -7.29 -7.55
N ASN A 428 27.73 -8.48 -7.70
CA ASN A 428 27.29 -9.35 -6.60
C ASN A 428 28.19 -10.60 -6.42
N SER A 429 29.38 -10.60 -7.02
CA SER A 429 30.28 -11.76 -6.95
C SER A 429 30.88 -11.95 -5.55
N GLN A 430 30.89 -13.20 -5.08
CA GLN A 430 31.58 -13.59 -3.86
C GLN A 430 32.72 -14.54 -4.21
N ILE A 431 33.95 -14.16 -3.89
CA ILE A 431 35.15 -14.96 -4.15
C ILE A 431 35.74 -15.42 -2.81
N THR A 432 35.75 -16.73 -2.59
CA THR A 432 36.39 -17.34 -1.41
C THR A 432 37.73 -17.96 -1.84
N LYS A 433 38.83 -17.51 -1.20
CA LYS A 433 40.17 -18.10 -1.38
C LYS A 433 40.58 -18.79 -0.07
N GLY A 434 40.85 -20.07 -0.11
CA GLY A 434 41.30 -20.83 1.04
C GLY A 434 42.71 -21.40 0.81
N ASN A 435 43.61 -21.27 1.78
CA ASN A 435 44.90 -21.92 1.83
C ASN A 435 44.85 -23.00 2.90
N TYR A 436 45.13 -24.24 2.53
CA TYR A 436 45.12 -25.36 3.42
C TYR A 436 46.53 -25.95 3.55
N THR A 437 47.01 -26.13 4.77
CA THR A 437 48.26 -26.79 5.06
C THR A 437 47.95 -28.04 5.84
N ILE A 438 48.34 -29.19 5.30
CA ILE A 438 48.28 -30.48 6.02
C ILE A 438 49.54 -30.59 6.83
N LEU A 439 49.42 -30.65 8.15
CA LEU A 439 50.53 -30.91 9.04
C LEU A 439 50.65 -32.44 9.18
N SER A 440 51.88 -32.95 9.12
CA SER A 440 52.15 -34.33 9.51
C SER A 440 52.03 -34.45 11.03
N ASP A 441 51.36 -35.49 11.50
CA ASP A 441 51.33 -35.87 12.93
C ASP A 441 52.73 -36.06 13.52
#